data_de05f47ab2d29a12dd43b65434335327
#
_entry.id   de05f47ab2d29a12dd43b65434335327
#
_cell.length_a   1.000
_cell.length_b   1.000
_cell.length_c   1.000
_cell.angle_alpha   90.00
_cell.angle_beta   90.00
_cell.angle_gamma   90.00
#
_symmetry.space_group_name_H-M   'P 1'
#
loop_
_entity.id
_entity.type
_entity.pdbx_description
1 polymer ?
#
loop_
_entity_poly.entity_id
_entity_poly.type
_entity_poly.pdbx_seq_one_letter_code
_entity_poly.pdbx_strand_id
1 'polypeptide(L)'
;THHQCFVKCGFAGSNFPEHIFPAMVGRPIIRSSTKVGNIEVKDLMVGDEASELRSMLEVSYPMENGMVRSWDDMLHLWDHTFGPDRLDVSPPDCKILLTEPPMNPLKNRQKITEVMFETYQFHGIYVAIQAVLTLYAQGLLTGVVVDSGDGVTHICPVYEGFSLPHLTRRLDIAGRDITRYLIKLLLLRGYAFNHSADFETVRMMKEKLCYVGYNIEQEQRLANETTILVESYSLPDGRPVMVGGERFGAPEALFQPHLINVEGVGVAELLFNTIQAADIDIRSDFYKHIVLSGGSTMYPGLPSRVEREIKQLYLERVLKGDTKALSRFKIRIEDPPRRKHMVFMGGAVLANIMKDKESFWLSRADYLEKGLGVLDKLGGKTH
;
A
#
# COMPACT_ATOMS: atom_id res chain seq x y z
N THR A 1 7.14 8.34 1.06
CA THR A 1 6.43 7.10 1.43
C THR A 1 6.79 6.01 0.46
N HIS A 2 7.29 4.88 0.97
CA HIS A 2 7.63 3.73 0.15
C HIS A 2 6.48 2.72 0.23
N HIS A 3 5.62 2.73 -0.79
CA HIS A 3 4.77 1.58 -1.06
C HIS A 3 5.60 0.58 -1.86
N GLN A 4 5.35 -0.72 -1.71
CA GLN A 4 6.18 -1.79 -2.28
C GLN A 4 6.47 -1.67 -3.77
N CYS A 5 5.60 -1.00 -4.54
CA CYS A 5 5.78 -0.79 -5.96
C CYS A 5 6.31 0.59 -6.33
N PHE A 6 6.06 1.62 -5.50
CA PHE A 6 6.37 3.00 -5.86
C PHE A 6 6.94 3.80 -4.69
N VAL A 7 7.95 4.59 -4.97
CA VAL A 7 8.40 5.69 -4.12
C VAL A 7 7.55 6.91 -4.42
N LYS A 8 7.07 7.58 -3.37
CA LYS A 8 6.36 8.86 -3.46
C LYS A 8 7.09 9.84 -2.57
N CYS A 9 7.67 10.85 -3.15
CA CYS A 9 8.47 11.83 -2.43
C CYS A 9 8.16 13.25 -2.88
N GLY A 10 8.47 14.22 -2.03
CA GLY A 10 8.20 15.64 -2.23
C GLY A 10 8.44 16.42 -0.96
N PHE A 11 7.98 17.65 -0.93
CA PHE A 11 8.23 18.61 0.15
C PHE A 11 7.03 18.81 1.06
N ALA A 12 7.31 19.27 2.28
CA ALA A 12 6.29 19.63 3.25
C ALA A 12 5.36 20.71 2.69
N GLY A 13 4.05 20.57 2.95
CA GLY A 13 3.03 21.50 2.45
C GLY A 13 2.58 21.26 1.02
N SER A 14 3.16 20.30 0.30
CA SER A 14 2.71 19.92 -1.05
C SER A 14 1.40 19.14 -1.00
N ASN A 15 0.52 19.41 -1.97
CA ASN A 15 -0.77 18.70 -2.09
C ASN A 15 -0.67 17.38 -2.87
N PHE A 16 0.48 17.11 -3.47
CA PHE A 16 0.74 15.93 -4.29
C PHE A 16 2.23 15.58 -4.26
N PRO A 17 2.62 14.29 -4.38
CA PRO A 17 4.02 13.91 -4.51
C PRO A 17 4.68 14.58 -5.71
N GLU A 18 5.84 15.16 -5.53
CA GLU A 18 6.59 15.80 -6.62
C GLU A 18 7.15 14.75 -7.58
N HIS A 19 7.60 13.63 -7.02
CA HIS A 19 8.07 12.49 -7.81
C HIS A 19 7.39 11.20 -7.35
N ILE A 20 7.00 10.40 -8.34
CA ILE A 20 6.46 9.05 -8.17
C ILE A 20 7.20 8.16 -9.15
N PHE A 21 7.89 7.14 -8.67
CA PHE A 21 8.63 6.21 -9.52
C PHE A 21 8.66 4.81 -8.91
N PRO A 22 8.86 3.75 -9.73
CA PRO A 22 8.90 2.39 -9.24
C PRO A 22 10.02 2.16 -8.22
N ALA A 23 9.69 1.46 -7.13
CA ALA A 23 10.65 1.08 -6.09
C ALA A 23 11.43 -0.17 -6.50
N MET A 24 12.21 -0.07 -7.59
CA MET A 24 12.95 -1.20 -8.15
C MET A 24 14.38 -0.81 -8.51
N VAL A 25 15.25 -1.80 -8.45
CA VAL A 25 16.65 -1.73 -8.86
C VAL A 25 16.91 -2.85 -9.86
N GLY A 26 17.52 -2.54 -10.99
CA GLY A 26 17.80 -3.50 -12.05
C GLY A 26 19.30 -3.58 -12.36
N ARG A 27 19.77 -4.80 -12.61
CA ARG A 27 21.13 -5.08 -13.07
C ARG A 27 21.08 -5.85 -14.39
N PRO A 28 21.99 -5.59 -15.35
CA PRO A 28 22.01 -6.31 -16.62
C PRO A 28 22.15 -7.82 -16.43
N ILE A 29 21.32 -8.59 -17.12
CA ILE A 29 21.39 -10.06 -17.10
C ILE A 29 22.69 -10.55 -17.75
N ILE A 30 23.17 -9.83 -18.78
CA ILE A 30 24.41 -10.13 -19.49
C ILE A 30 25.40 -9.02 -19.18
N ARG A 31 26.51 -9.34 -18.51
CA ARG A 31 27.65 -8.45 -18.29
C ARG A 31 28.43 -8.23 -19.59
N SER A 32 27.83 -7.61 -20.57
CA SER A 32 28.56 -7.11 -21.73
C SER A 32 28.15 -5.67 -21.96
N SER A 33 29.12 -4.82 -22.24
CA SER A 33 29.00 -3.43 -22.69
C SER A 33 28.26 -3.34 -24.04
N THR A 34 27.05 -3.83 -24.10
CA THR A 34 26.29 -3.88 -25.35
C THR A 34 25.30 -2.73 -25.37
N LYS A 35 25.59 -1.80 -26.25
CA LYS A 35 24.59 -0.87 -26.74
C LYS A 35 23.54 -1.69 -27.47
N VAL A 36 22.33 -1.75 -26.95
CA VAL A 36 21.18 -2.27 -27.67
C VAL A 36 20.54 -1.07 -28.37
N GLY A 37 20.88 -0.88 -29.63
CA GLY A 37 20.48 0.30 -30.40
C GLY A 37 21.18 1.57 -29.87
N ASN A 38 20.41 2.62 -29.60
CA ASN A 38 20.90 3.88 -29.03
C ASN A 38 20.87 3.94 -27.49
N ILE A 39 20.50 2.84 -26.80
CA ILE A 39 20.34 2.81 -25.35
C ILE A 39 21.57 2.20 -24.72
N GLU A 40 22.24 2.96 -23.84
CA GLU A 40 23.34 2.50 -23.02
C GLU A 40 22.79 1.86 -21.74
N VAL A 41 22.98 0.54 -21.61
CA VAL A 41 22.57 -0.19 -20.39
C VAL A 41 23.67 0.01 -19.35
N LYS A 42 23.35 0.75 -18.30
CA LYS A 42 24.24 0.98 -17.14
C LYS A 42 24.31 -0.30 -16.28
N ASP A 43 25.40 -0.46 -15.53
CA ASP A 43 25.58 -1.59 -14.60
C ASP A 43 24.52 -1.63 -13.48
N LEU A 44 23.91 -0.50 -13.20
CA LEU A 44 22.83 -0.35 -12.23
C LEU A 44 21.80 0.65 -12.74
N MET A 45 20.54 0.26 -12.70
CA MET A 45 19.41 1.11 -13.06
C MET A 45 18.39 1.15 -11.92
N VAL A 46 17.78 2.31 -11.69
CA VAL A 46 16.85 2.54 -10.59
C VAL A 46 15.58 3.22 -11.10
N GLY A 47 14.44 2.83 -10.54
CA GLY A 47 13.16 3.48 -10.79
C GLY A 47 12.64 3.31 -12.21
N ASP A 48 12.33 4.42 -12.89
CA ASP A 48 11.73 4.42 -14.23
C ASP A 48 12.64 3.76 -15.27
N GLU A 49 13.95 4.05 -15.25
CA GLU A 49 14.92 3.43 -16.17
C GLU A 49 14.92 1.89 -16.03
N ALA A 50 14.87 1.39 -14.79
CA ALA A 50 14.79 -0.05 -14.54
C ALA A 50 13.47 -0.64 -15.01
N SER A 51 12.38 0.09 -14.87
CA SER A 51 11.05 -0.35 -15.34
C SER A 51 10.95 -0.43 -16.86
N GLU A 52 11.52 0.54 -17.57
CA GLU A 52 11.51 0.59 -19.04
C GLU A 52 12.33 -0.54 -19.66
N LEU A 53 13.47 -0.86 -19.07
CA LEU A 53 14.41 -1.87 -19.56
C LEU A 53 14.31 -3.22 -18.84
N ARG A 54 13.24 -3.46 -18.07
CA ARG A 54 13.06 -4.65 -17.21
C ARG A 54 13.23 -6.00 -17.93
N SER A 55 12.96 -6.05 -19.23
CA SER A 55 13.15 -7.28 -20.02
C SER A 55 14.61 -7.68 -20.20
N MET A 56 15.54 -6.73 -20.02
CA MET A 56 16.99 -6.94 -20.14
C MET A 56 17.71 -6.93 -18.80
N LEU A 57 16.97 -6.72 -17.71
CA LEU A 57 17.51 -6.56 -16.36
C LEU A 57 17.02 -7.68 -15.44
N GLU A 58 17.89 -8.07 -14.52
CA GLU A 58 17.48 -8.75 -13.30
C GLU A 58 17.00 -7.69 -12.32
N VAL A 59 15.68 -7.69 -12.06
CA VAL A 59 15.01 -6.68 -11.25
C VAL A 59 14.88 -7.16 -9.81
N SER A 60 15.31 -6.32 -8.87
CA SER A 60 15.15 -6.50 -7.43
C SER A 60 14.22 -5.42 -6.87
N TYR A 61 13.39 -5.81 -5.92
CA TYR A 61 12.55 -4.90 -5.14
C TYR A 61 13.13 -4.79 -3.73
N PRO A 62 13.70 -3.62 -3.36
CA PRO A 62 14.36 -3.46 -2.05
C PRO A 62 13.43 -3.66 -0.87
N MET A 63 12.13 -3.46 -1.06
CA MET A 63 11.11 -3.63 -0.03
C MET A 63 10.16 -4.77 -0.35
N GLU A 64 9.83 -5.54 0.67
CA GLU A 64 8.82 -6.59 0.61
C GLU A 64 7.97 -6.56 1.90
N ASN A 65 6.65 -6.62 1.74
CA ASN A 65 5.70 -6.61 2.86
C ASN A 65 5.88 -5.42 3.83
N GLY A 66 6.22 -4.25 3.27
CA GLY A 66 6.46 -3.02 4.03
C GLY A 66 7.81 -2.95 4.75
N MET A 67 8.66 -3.96 4.59
CA MET A 67 9.98 -4.04 5.22
C MET A 67 11.10 -3.99 4.19
N VAL A 68 12.23 -3.40 4.57
CA VAL A 68 13.43 -3.42 3.74
C VAL A 68 14.05 -4.83 3.78
N ARG A 69 14.23 -5.44 2.61
CA ARG A 69 14.84 -6.76 2.42
C ARG A 69 16.30 -6.66 2.02
N SER A 70 16.63 -5.74 1.14
CA SER A 70 17.97 -5.47 0.68
C SER A 70 18.36 -4.03 1.02
N TRP A 71 19.25 -3.86 1.98
CA TRP A 71 19.70 -2.53 2.40
C TRP A 71 20.57 -1.87 1.34
N ASP A 72 21.39 -2.64 0.63
CA ASP A 72 22.25 -2.12 -0.45
C ASP A 72 21.40 -1.54 -1.59
N ASP A 73 20.38 -2.29 -2.02
CA ASP A 73 19.45 -1.82 -3.06
C ASP A 73 18.59 -0.65 -2.56
N MET A 74 18.25 -0.63 -1.27
CA MET A 74 17.53 0.48 -0.67
C MET A 74 18.34 1.77 -0.64
N LEU A 75 19.64 1.68 -0.40
CA LEU A 75 20.55 2.82 -0.51
C LEU A 75 20.57 3.39 -1.93
N HIS A 76 20.69 2.55 -2.95
CA HIS A 76 20.61 2.99 -4.34
C HIS A 76 19.29 3.69 -4.66
N LEU A 77 18.18 3.19 -4.11
CA LEU A 77 16.86 3.80 -4.28
C LEU A 77 16.78 5.17 -3.58
N TRP A 78 17.35 5.32 -2.38
CA TRP A 78 17.41 6.59 -1.67
C TRP A 78 18.37 7.58 -2.33
N ASP A 79 19.53 7.13 -2.81
CA ASP A 79 20.48 7.98 -3.58
C ASP A 79 19.77 8.57 -4.81
N HIS A 80 18.99 7.76 -5.52
CA HIS A 80 18.16 8.22 -6.63
C HIS A 80 17.06 9.19 -6.17
N THR A 81 16.45 8.96 -5.01
CA THR A 81 15.38 9.81 -4.48
C THR A 81 15.88 11.20 -4.09
N PHE A 82 17.02 11.28 -3.42
CA PHE A 82 17.58 12.54 -2.93
C PHE A 82 18.49 13.24 -3.95
N GLY A 83 18.88 12.54 -4.99
CA GLY A 83 19.80 13.02 -6.03
C GLY A 83 19.22 14.08 -6.95
N PRO A 84 20.07 14.59 -7.87
CA PRO A 84 19.74 15.72 -8.74
C PRO A 84 18.61 15.43 -9.73
N ASP A 85 18.40 14.17 -10.09
CA ASP A 85 17.35 13.79 -11.04
C ASP A 85 15.95 13.76 -10.38
N ARG A 86 15.86 13.87 -9.06
CA ARG A 86 14.61 13.81 -8.29
C ARG A 86 14.45 15.00 -7.35
N LEU A 87 14.66 14.85 -6.06
CA LEU A 87 14.45 15.91 -5.09
C LEU A 87 15.54 16.98 -5.07
N ASP A 88 16.75 16.64 -5.51
CA ASP A 88 17.92 17.54 -5.54
C ASP A 88 18.14 18.29 -4.22
N VAL A 89 18.21 17.54 -3.13
CA VAL A 89 18.33 18.09 -1.78
C VAL A 89 19.69 17.78 -1.15
N SER A 90 20.15 18.70 -0.30
CA SER A 90 21.26 18.46 0.63
C SER A 90 20.72 17.86 1.94
N PRO A 91 20.84 16.55 2.20
CA PRO A 91 20.26 15.93 3.37
C PRO A 91 20.65 16.56 4.71
N PRO A 92 21.92 17.01 4.92
CA PRO A 92 22.33 17.65 6.17
C PRO A 92 21.56 18.93 6.52
N ASP A 93 21.03 19.63 5.51
CA ASP A 93 20.26 20.86 5.68
C ASP A 93 18.77 20.63 5.81
N CYS A 94 18.34 19.36 5.72
CA CYS A 94 16.93 18.98 5.66
C CYS A 94 16.49 18.14 6.87
N LYS A 95 15.20 18.26 7.20
CA LYS A 95 14.47 17.30 8.04
C LYS A 95 13.68 16.36 7.13
N ILE A 96 13.61 15.08 7.49
CA ILE A 96 12.88 14.08 6.74
C ILE A 96 11.77 13.45 7.55
N LEU A 97 10.56 13.37 6.97
CA LEU A 97 9.46 12.57 7.49
C LEU A 97 9.34 11.30 6.67
N LEU A 98 9.58 10.18 7.29
CA LEU A 98 9.44 8.84 6.73
C LEU A 98 8.15 8.20 7.20
N THR A 99 7.65 7.25 6.43
CA THR A 99 6.46 6.49 6.78
C THR A 99 6.80 5.03 6.97
N GLU A 100 6.14 4.41 7.93
CA GLU A 100 6.25 2.99 8.20
C GLU A 100 4.87 2.32 8.23
N PRO A 101 4.78 1.02 7.90
CA PRO A 101 3.55 0.27 8.08
C PRO A 101 3.28 0.09 9.58
N PRO A 102 2.02 -0.15 9.97
CA PRO A 102 1.73 -0.58 11.33
C PRO A 102 2.45 -1.89 11.63
N MET A 103 2.82 -2.11 12.90
CA MET A 103 3.54 -3.28 13.38
C MET A 103 4.95 -3.46 12.75
N ASN A 104 5.58 -2.38 12.29
CA ASN A 104 6.94 -2.44 11.78
C ASN A 104 7.91 -2.90 12.87
N PRO A 105 8.77 -3.92 12.63
CA PRO A 105 9.74 -4.39 13.61
C PRO A 105 10.69 -3.27 14.06
N LEU A 106 10.96 -3.21 15.37
CA LEU A 106 11.86 -2.20 15.96
C LEU A 106 13.23 -2.18 15.28
N LYS A 107 13.80 -3.35 14.97
CA LYS A 107 15.08 -3.47 14.26
C LYS A 107 15.09 -2.78 12.89
N ASN A 108 13.98 -2.85 12.17
CA ASN A 108 13.85 -2.17 10.87
C ASN A 108 13.84 -0.65 11.06
N ARG A 109 13.09 -0.15 12.04
CA ARG A 109 13.05 1.28 12.40
C ARG A 109 14.44 1.77 12.87
N GLN A 110 15.12 0.99 13.68
CA GLN A 110 16.49 1.28 14.13
C GLN A 110 17.43 1.44 12.95
N LYS A 111 17.40 0.50 12.01
CA LYS A 111 18.29 0.53 10.85
C LYS A 111 17.98 1.68 9.89
N ILE A 112 16.71 2.00 9.67
CA ILE A 112 16.32 3.19 8.90
C ILE A 112 16.87 4.46 9.55
N THR A 113 16.73 4.60 10.87
CA THR A 113 17.20 5.77 11.61
C THR A 113 18.73 5.89 11.54
N GLU A 114 19.45 4.78 11.73
CA GLU A 114 20.90 4.72 11.57
C GLU A 114 21.33 5.21 10.20
N VAL A 115 20.76 4.66 9.13
CA VAL A 115 21.11 5.05 7.75
C VAL A 115 20.82 6.53 7.48
N MET A 116 19.69 7.05 7.94
CA MET A 116 19.34 8.45 7.73
C MET A 116 20.27 9.41 8.45
N PHE A 117 20.74 9.06 9.66
CA PHE A 117 21.67 9.91 10.40
C PHE A 117 23.13 9.70 10.07
N GLU A 118 23.57 8.47 9.82
CA GLU A 118 24.99 8.16 9.60
C GLU A 118 25.37 8.28 8.13
N THR A 119 24.55 7.75 7.21
CA THR A 119 24.85 7.78 5.77
C THR A 119 24.45 9.12 5.14
N TYR A 120 23.20 9.53 5.32
CA TYR A 120 22.67 10.76 4.69
C TYR A 120 22.84 12.01 5.54
N GLN A 121 23.05 11.87 6.84
CA GLN A 121 23.31 12.97 7.78
C GLN A 121 22.16 13.98 7.89
N PHE A 122 20.90 13.56 7.75
CA PHE A 122 19.75 14.44 7.92
C PHE A 122 19.80 15.18 9.26
N HIS A 123 19.37 16.44 9.25
CA HIS A 123 19.31 17.28 10.45
C HIS A 123 18.31 16.76 11.49
N GLY A 124 17.17 16.27 11.01
CA GLY A 124 16.14 15.71 11.86
C GLY A 124 15.29 14.65 11.14
N ILE A 125 14.78 13.72 11.89
CA ILE A 125 13.96 12.60 11.38
C ILE A 125 12.66 12.52 12.17
N TYR A 126 11.58 12.17 11.49
CA TYR A 126 10.35 11.69 12.09
C TYR A 126 9.84 10.47 11.34
N VAL A 127 9.41 9.45 12.05
CA VAL A 127 8.83 8.23 11.45
C VAL A 127 7.37 8.14 11.86
N ALA A 128 6.47 8.18 10.89
CA ALA A 128 5.03 8.19 11.12
C ALA A 128 4.37 6.91 10.62
N ILE A 129 3.36 6.44 11.35
CA ILE A 129 2.55 5.29 10.93
C ILE A 129 1.63 5.72 9.79
N GLN A 130 1.63 4.97 8.69
CA GLN A 130 0.89 5.27 7.45
C GLN A 130 -0.61 5.51 7.70
N ALA A 131 -1.24 4.69 8.53
CA ALA A 131 -2.65 4.82 8.85
C ALA A 131 -3.01 6.16 9.53
N VAL A 132 -2.17 6.63 10.45
CA VAL A 132 -2.37 7.92 11.13
C VAL A 132 -2.31 9.07 10.12
N LEU A 133 -1.33 9.03 9.22
CA LEU A 133 -1.21 10.04 8.16
C LEU A 133 -2.40 10.03 7.21
N THR A 134 -2.94 8.87 6.92
CA THR A 134 -4.15 8.71 6.10
C THR A 134 -5.33 9.46 6.72
N LEU A 135 -5.54 9.31 8.03
CA LEU A 135 -6.62 10.04 8.74
C LEU A 135 -6.36 11.54 8.77
N TYR A 136 -5.12 11.97 9.00
CA TYR A 136 -4.78 13.40 8.97
C TYR A 136 -5.07 14.04 7.60
N ALA A 137 -4.84 13.31 6.51
CA ALA A 137 -5.19 13.76 5.18
C ALA A 137 -6.70 13.98 4.99
N GLN A 138 -7.54 13.30 5.78
CA GLN A 138 -9.00 13.45 5.79
C GLN A 138 -9.50 14.44 6.87
N GLY A 139 -8.61 15.03 7.64
CA GLY A 139 -8.97 15.89 8.77
C GLY A 139 -9.59 15.12 9.96
N LEU A 140 -9.28 13.83 10.06
CA LEU A 140 -9.79 12.94 11.11
C LEU A 140 -8.68 12.59 12.11
N LEU A 141 -9.06 12.42 13.37
CA LEU A 141 -8.21 11.90 14.43
C LEU A 141 -8.60 10.50 14.89
N THR A 142 -9.84 10.09 14.60
CA THR A 142 -10.38 8.79 14.99
C THR A 142 -11.00 8.10 13.78
N GLY A 143 -10.73 6.82 13.61
CA GLY A 143 -11.27 6.00 12.54
C GLY A 143 -10.52 4.69 12.38
N VAL A 144 -10.95 3.89 11.42
CA VAL A 144 -10.27 2.65 11.04
C VAL A 144 -9.79 2.77 9.62
N VAL A 145 -8.50 2.60 9.41
CA VAL A 145 -7.90 2.63 8.08
C VAL A 145 -7.73 1.21 7.57
N VAL A 146 -8.26 0.95 6.38
CA VAL A 146 -8.00 -0.25 5.59
C VAL A 146 -7.01 0.15 4.51
N ASP A 147 -5.75 -0.17 4.72
CA ASP A 147 -4.66 0.12 3.78
C ASP A 147 -4.26 -1.15 3.04
N SER A 148 -4.54 -1.19 1.75
CA SER A 148 -4.18 -2.32 0.88
C SER A 148 -3.26 -1.85 -0.24
N GLY A 149 -2.01 -2.22 -0.11
CA GLY A 149 -0.97 -1.93 -1.09
C GLY A 149 -0.74 -3.07 -2.08
N ASP A 150 0.50 -3.29 -2.43
CA ASP A 150 0.91 -4.38 -3.31
C ASP A 150 1.13 -5.70 -2.56
N GLY A 151 1.76 -5.67 -1.39
CA GLY A 151 2.20 -6.89 -0.70
C GLY A 151 1.39 -7.27 0.53
N VAL A 152 0.72 -6.34 1.17
CA VAL A 152 0.02 -6.58 2.43
C VAL A 152 -1.17 -5.64 2.59
N THR A 153 -2.20 -6.12 3.27
CA THR A 153 -3.35 -5.33 3.69
C THR A 153 -3.35 -5.21 5.21
N HIS A 154 -3.43 -3.98 5.71
CA HIS A 154 -3.54 -3.69 7.12
C HIS A 154 -4.89 -3.09 7.46
N ILE A 155 -5.42 -3.47 8.61
CA ILE A 155 -6.59 -2.85 9.23
C ILE A 155 -6.10 -2.22 10.53
N CYS A 156 -6.07 -0.90 10.57
CA CYS A 156 -5.44 -0.15 11.65
C CYS A 156 -6.45 0.81 12.29
N PRO A 157 -6.99 0.48 13.45
CA PRO A 157 -7.77 1.42 14.24
C PRO A 157 -6.89 2.51 14.83
N VAL A 158 -7.38 3.74 14.75
CA VAL A 158 -6.72 4.93 15.31
C VAL A 158 -7.74 5.69 16.16
N TYR A 159 -7.36 6.02 17.37
CA TYR A 159 -8.19 6.78 18.29
C TYR A 159 -7.44 8.01 18.79
N GLU A 160 -8.03 9.19 18.61
CA GLU A 160 -7.44 10.50 18.98
C GLU A 160 -6.01 10.71 18.44
N GLY A 161 -5.73 10.23 17.23
CA GLY A 161 -4.43 10.34 16.59
C GLY A 161 -3.41 9.26 16.98
N PHE A 162 -3.78 8.32 17.85
CA PHE A 162 -2.91 7.22 18.26
C PHE A 162 -3.38 5.90 17.62
N SER A 163 -2.47 5.20 16.95
CA SER A 163 -2.77 3.86 16.48
C SER A 163 -2.92 2.88 17.66
N LEU A 164 -3.80 1.89 17.52
CA LEU A 164 -4.05 0.86 18.51
C LEU A 164 -3.40 -0.46 18.09
N PRO A 165 -2.14 -0.74 18.48
CA PRO A 165 -1.39 -1.88 17.96
C PRO A 165 -2.04 -3.22 18.30
N HIS A 166 -2.65 -3.34 19.47
CA HIS A 166 -3.33 -4.56 19.93
C HIS A 166 -4.57 -4.92 19.10
N LEU A 167 -5.21 -3.92 18.47
CA LEU A 167 -6.34 -4.09 17.57
C LEU A 167 -5.95 -4.16 16.10
N THR A 168 -4.74 -3.75 15.76
CA THR A 168 -4.26 -3.77 14.37
C THR A 168 -4.21 -5.20 13.86
N ARG A 169 -4.70 -5.41 12.65
CA ARG A 169 -4.71 -6.72 11.98
C ARG A 169 -4.03 -6.62 10.62
N ARG A 170 -3.44 -7.73 10.25
CA ARG A 170 -2.75 -7.90 8.97
C ARG A 170 -3.39 -9.03 8.19
N LEU A 171 -3.58 -8.81 6.90
CA LEU A 171 -3.96 -9.82 5.93
C LEU A 171 -2.86 -9.90 4.87
N ASP A 172 -2.27 -11.08 4.71
CA ASP A 172 -1.18 -11.32 3.76
C ASP A 172 -1.73 -11.57 2.35
N ILE A 173 -2.65 -10.72 1.92
CA ILE A 173 -3.20 -10.65 0.56
C ILE A 173 -3.26 -9.19 0.15
N ALA A 174 -2.69 -8.89 -1.00
CA ALA A 174 -2.72 -7.55 -1.58
C ALA A 174 -2.56 -7.60 -3.11
N GLY A 175 -2.21 -6.50 -3.73
CA GLY A 175 -2.22 -6.35 -5.18
C GLY A 175 -1.38 -7.37 -5.93
N ARG A 176 -0.23 -7.76 -5.40
CA ARG A 176 0.67 -8.76 -5.99
C ARG A 176 0.03 -10.14 -6.03
N ASP A 177 -0.66 -10.52 -4.98
CA ASP A 177 -1.34 -11.82 -4.88
C ASP A 177 -2.53 -11.89 -5.85
N ILE A 178 -3.25 -10.78 -5.98
CA ILE A 178 -4.34 -10.65 -6.95
C ILE A 178 -3.79 -10.76 -8.39
N THR A 179 -2.64 -10.15 -8.68
CA THR A 179 -1.98 -10.28 -9.99
C THR A 179 -1.59 -11.72 -10.27
N ARG A 180 -0.97 -12.42 -9.30
CA ARG A 180 -0.63 -13.84 -9.42
C ARG A 180 -1.86 -14.71 -9.64
N TYR A 181 -2.94 -14.40 -8.93
CA TYR A 181 -4.19 -15.13 -9.08
C TYR A 181 -4.83 -14.88 -10.45
N LEU A 182 -4.79 -13.64 -10.95
CA LEU A 182 -5.25 -13.32 -12.31
C LEU A 182 -4.44 -14.08 -13.37
N ILE A 183 -3.11 -14.18 -13.23
CA ILE A 183 -2.26 -15.02 -14.10
C ILE A 183 -2.75 -16.45 -14.13
N LYS A 184 -3.05 -17.02 -12.95
CA LYS A 184 -3.57 -18.39 -12.82
C LYS A 184 -4.93 -18.55 -13.49
N LEU A 185 -5.84 -17.60 -13.33
CA LEU A 185 -7.16 -17.63 -13.96
C LEU A 185 -7.05 -17.50 -15.48
N LEU A 186 -6.17 -16.64 -15.99
CA LEU A 186 -5.91 -16.49 -17.42
C LEU A 186 -5.28 -17.75 -18.04
N LEU A 187 -4.41 -18.43 -17.29
CA LEU A 187 -3.86 -19.72 -17.72
C LEU A 187 -4.95 -20.78 -17.92
N LEU A 188 -5.93 -20.83 -17.03
CA LEU A 188 -7.08 -21.74 -17.16
C LEU A 188 -7.92 -21.44 -18.42
N ARG A 189 -7.89 -20.20 -18.88
CA ARG A 189 -8.54 -19.77 -20.13
C ARG A 189 -7.68 -20.01 -21.39
N GLY A 190 -6.42 -20.43 -21.22
CA GLY A 190 -5.49 -20.73 -22.30
C GLY A 190 -4.45 -19.65 -22.59
N TYR A 191 -4.38 -18.59 -21.78
CA TYR A 191 -3.38 -17.53 -21.90
C TYR A 191 -2.23 -17.77 -20.91
N ALA A 192 -1.05 -18.12 -21.41
CA ALA A 192 0.12 -18.39 -20.58
C ALA A 192 0.97 -17.12 -20.45
N PHE A 193 1.16 -16.68 -19.19
CA PHE A 193 2.04 -15.59 -18.80
C PHE A 193 3.10 -16.15 -17.86
N ASN A 194 4.22 -16.64 -18.41
CA ASN A 194 5.21 -17.43 -17.67
C ASN A 194 6.49 -16.66 -17.33
N HIS A 195 6.73 -15.51 -17.95
CA HIS A 195 7.94 -14.72 -17.77
C HIS A 195 7.73 -13.63 -16.71
N SER A 196 8.81 -13.23 -16.04
CA SER A 196 8.78 -12.14 -15.06
C SER A 196 8.30 -10.82 -15.66
N ALA A 197 8.61 -10.56 -16.94
CA ALA A 197 8.09 -9.41 -17.69
C ALA A 197 6.58 -9.43 -17.87
N ASP A 198 5.96 -10.62 -17.93
CA ASP A 198 4.52 -10.79 -18.10
C ASP A 198 3.76 -10.37 -16.83
N PHE A 199 4.38 -10.50 -15.66
CA PHE A 199 3.77 -10.08 -14.39
C PHE A 199 3.36 -8.60 -14.43
N GLU A 200 4.22 -7.74 -14.95
CA GLU A 200 3.93 -6.31 -15.05
C GLU A 200 2.81 -6.03 -16.05
N THR A 201 2.78 -6.77 -17.16
CA THR A 201 1.70 -6.67 -18.14
C THR A 201 0.34 -7.07 -17.54
N VAL A 202 0.31 -8.18 -16.79
CA VAL A 202 -0.91 -8.63 -16.09
C VAL A 202 -1.30 -7.68 -14.97
N ARG A 203 -0.33 -7.06 -14.28
CA ARG A 203 -0.60 -6.00 -13.30
C ARG A 203 -1.32 -4.81 -13.93
N MET A 204 -0.86 -4.34 -15.08
CA MET A 204 -1.53 -3.26 -15.83
C MET A 204 -2.93 -3.67 -16.30
N MET A 205 -3.08 -4.91 -16.77
CA MET A 205 -4.38 -5.48 -17.15
C MET A 205 -5.34 -5.51 -15.95
N LYS A 206 -4.88 -5.95 -14.80
CA LYS A 206 -5.62 -5.96 -13.54
C LYS A 206 -6.13 -4.56 -13.17
N GLU A 207 -5.25 -3.57 -13.19
CA GLU A 207 -5.61 -2.18 -12.85
C GLU A 207 -6.62 -1.57 -13.81
N LYS A 208 -6.60 -1.99 -15.07
CA LYS A 208 -7.52 -1.49 -16.11
C LYS A 208 -8.87 -2.19 -16.11
N LEU A 209 -8.91 -3.49 -15.90
CA LEU A 209 -10.10 -4.31 -16.17
C LEU A 209 -10.78 -4.88 -14.91
N CYS A 210 -10.04 -5.10 -13.82
CA CYS A 210 -10.61 -5.75 -12.64
C CYS A 210 -11.51 -4.84 -11.84
N TYR A 211 -12.54 -5.43 -11.24
CA TYR A 211 -13.48 -4.79 -10.34
C TYR A 211 -13.97 -5.79 -9.28
N VAL A 212 -14.58 -5.30 -8.22
CA VAL A 212 -15.18 -6.12 -7.15
C VAL A 212 -16.68 -6.25 -7.40
N GLY A 213 -17.16 -7.48 -7.51
CA GLY A 213 -18.59 -7.75 -7.64
C GLY A 213 -19.35 -7.40 -6.37
N TYR A 214 -20.46 -6.69 -6.48
CA TYR A 214 -21.33 -6.39 -5.34
C TYR A 214 -21.96 -7.68 -4.78
N ASN A 215 -22.42 -8.56 -5.65
CA ASN A 215 -22.90 -9.90 -5.34
C ASN A 215 -22.22 -10.92 -6.23
N ILE A 216 -21.31 -11.70 -5.66
CA ILE A 216 -20.49 -12.63 -6.41
C ILE A 216 -21.28 -13.70 -7.14
N GLU A 217 -22.39 -14.17 -6.57
CA GLU A 217 -23.24 -15.20 -7.17
C GLU A 217 -23.94 -14.66 -8.44
N GLN A 218 -24.41 -13.41 -8.38
CA GLN A 218 -25.03 -12.76 -9.54
C GLN A 218 -24.01 -12.49 -10.64
N GLU A 219 -22.81 -11.98 -10.28
CA GLU A 219 -21.72 -11.76 -11.24
C GLU A 219 -21.30 -13.08 -11.90
N GLN A 220 -21.17 -14.15 -11.12
CA GLN A 220 -20.81 -15.47 -11.63
C GLN A 220 -21.86 -16.02 -12.59
N ARG A 221 -23.15 -15.86 -12.27
CA ARG A 221 -24.24 -16.24 -13.16
C ARG A 221 -24.19 -15.45 -14.46
N LEU A 222 -24.01 -14.13 -14.38
CA LEU A 222 -23.93 -13.27 -15.53
C LEU A 222 -22.73 -13.63 -16.45
N ALA A 223 -21.59 -13.96 -15.84
CA ALA A 223 -20.40 -14.39 -16.57
C ALA A 223 -20.57 -15.75 -17.27
N ASN A 224 -21.32 -16.66 -16.66
CA ASN A 224 -21.56 -18.00 -17.21
C ASN A 224 -22.64 -18.00 -18.32
N GLU A 225 -23.66 -17.15 -18.19
CA GLU A 225 -24.81 -17.13 -19.08
C GLU A 225 -24.68 -16.13 -20.24
N THR A 226 -23.75 -15.16 -20.12
CA THR A 226 -23.60 -14.07 -21.10
C THR A 226 -22.15 -13.74 -21.38
N THR A 227 -21.90 -12.96 -22.43
CA THR A 227 -20.58 -12.41 -22.78
C THR A 227 -20.45 -10.92 -22.45
N ILE A 228 -21.43 -10.34 -21.73
CA ILE A 228 -21.49 -8.90 -21.46
C ILE A 228 -20.32 -8.39 -20.64
N LEU A 229 -19.73 -9.24 -19.79
CA LEU A 229 -18.59 -8.90 -18.93
C LEU A 229 -17.24 -9.04 -19.64
N VAL A 230 -17.22 -9.61 -20.86
CA VAL A 230 -15.97 -9.85 -21.57
C VAL A 230 -15.43 -8.56 -22.15
N GLU A 231 -14.19 -8.24 -21.77
CA GLU A 231 -13.44 -7.09 -22.27
C GLU A 231 -12.16 -7.54 -22.95
N SER A 232 -11.77 -6.81 -23.99
CA SER A 232 -10.52 -7.06 -24.72
C SER A 232 -9.39 -6.19 -24.18
N TYR A 233 -8.25 -6.81 -23.93
CA TYR A 233 -7.01 -6.11 -23.57
C TYR A 233 -5.95 -6.37 -24.62
N SER A 234 -5.39 -5.32 -25.22
CA SER A 234 -4.30 -5.44 -26.19
C SER A 234 -2.97 -5.53 -25.47
N LEU A 235 -2.24 -6.61 -25.70
CA LEU A 235 -0.87 -6.78 -25.21
C LEU A 235 0.11 -5.83 -25.92
N PRO A 236 1.32 -5.61 -25.38
CA PRO A 236 2.34 -4.78 -26.02
C PRO A 236 2.72 -5.25 -27.45
N ASP A 237 2.57 -6.54 -27.74
CA ASP A 237 2.80 -7.14 -29.06
C ASP A 237 1.59 -7.04 -30.01
N GLY A 238 0.51 -6.38 -29.56
CA GLY A 238 -0.72 -6.18 -30.32
C GLY A 238 -1.73 -7.31 -30.25
N ARG A 239 -1.42 -8.45 -29.64
CA ARG A 239 -2.36 -9.56 -29.49
C ARG A 239 -3.48 -9.21 -28.50
N PRO A 240 -4.76 -9.47 -28.81
CA PRO A 240 -5.86 -9.27 -27.86
C PRO A 240 -5.97 -10.43 -26.87
N VAL A 241 -6.23 -10.12 -25.61
CA VAL A 241 -6.62 -11.07 -24.56
C VAL A 241 -8.05 -10.78 -24.14
N MET A 242 -8.91 -11.78 -24.21
CA MET A 242 -10.31 -11.65 -23.81
C MET A 242 -10.45 -12.03 -22.34
N VAL A 243 -10.86 -11.07 -21.50
CA VAL A 243 -11.01 -11.25 -20.06
C VAL A 243 -12.47 -11.10 -19.67
N GLY A 244 -13.04 -12.11 -19.04
CA GLY A 244 -14.44 -12.15 -18.63
C GLY A 244 -14.60 -12.23 -17.11
N GLY A 245 -15.05 -13.37 -16.60
CA GLY A 245 -15.24 -13.60 -15.16
C GLY A 245 -14.00 -13.42 -14.31
N GLU A 246 -12.82 -13.50 -14.90
CA GLU A 246 -11.54 -13.24 -14.23
C GLU A 246 -11.44 -11.79 -13.73
N ARG A 247 -12.17 -10.86 -14.35
CA ARG A 247 -12.19 -9.44 -13.95
C ARG A 247 -12.66 -9.24 -12.51
N PHE A 248 -13.67 -9.94 -12.07
CA PHE A 248 -14.16 -9.91 -10.68
C PHE A 248 -13.64 -11.09 -9.85
N GLY A 249 -13.30 -12.20 -10.49
CA GLY A 249 -12.80 -13.39 -9.80
C GLY A 249 -11.44 -13.18 -9.14
N ALA A 250 -10.55 -12.42 -9.74
CA ALA A 250 -9.23 -12.16 -9.17
C ALA A 250 -9.30 -11.30 -7.88
N PRO A 251 -9.98 -10.13 -7.85
CA PRO A 251 -10.12 -9.35 -6.63
C PRO A 251 -10.95 -10.03 -5.53
N GLU A 252 -11.77 -11.02 -5.87
CA GLU A 252 -12.56 -11.77 -4.87
C GLU A 252 -11.68 -12.46 -3.81
N ALA A 253 -10.41 -12.72 -4.12
CA ALA A 253 -9.45 -13.25 -3.16
C ALA A 253 -9.29 -12.36 -1.90
N LEU A 254 -9.54 -11.06 -1.98
CA LEU A 254 -9.56 -10.17 -0.81
C LEU A 254 -10.68 -10.51 0.18
N PHE A 255 -11.80 -11.02 -0.31
CA PHE A 255 -12.97 -11.39 0.48
C PHE A 255 -13.00 -12.87 0.82
N GLN A 256 -12.39 -13.70 -0.02
CA GLN A 256 -12.33 -15.16 0.11
C GLN A 256 -10.88 -15.66 -0.05
N PRO A 257 -10.06 -15.55 1.00
CA PRO A 257 -8.62 -15.91 0.95
C PRO A 257 -8.33 -17.34 0.52
N HIS A 258 -9.25 -18.27 0.77
CA HIS A 258 -9.11 -19.67 0.39
C HIS A 258 -8.96 -19.89 -1.13
N LEU A 259 -9.41 -18.94 -1.96
CA LEU A 259 -9.25 -19.00 -3.41
C LEU A 259 -7.78 -19.02 -3.84
N ILE A 260 -6.90 -18.47 -3.01
CA ILE A 260 -5.46 -18.44 -3.22
C ILE A 260 -4.68 -19.24 -2.16
N ASN A 261 -5.35 -20.19 -1.50
CA ASN A 261 -4.77 -21.05 -0.47
C ASN A 261 -4.21 -20.30 0.75
N VAL A 262 -4.80 -19.17 1.11
CA VAL A 262 -4.51 -18.45 2.35
C VAL A 262 -5.60 -18.77 3.37
N GLU A 263 -5.18 -19.19 4.56
CA GLU A 263 -6.10 -19.43 5.67
C GLU A 263 -6.54 -18.12 6.31
N GLY A 264 -7.78 -18.08 6.76
CA GLY A 264 -8.35 -16.95 7.48
C GLY A 264 -9.57 -16.35 6.81
N VAL A 265 -10.02 -15.24 7.38
CA VAL A 265 -11.19 -14.49 6.92
C VAL A 265 -10.79 -13.40 5.92
N GLY A 266 -11.73 -12.98 5.08
CA GLY A 266 -11.52 -11.90 4.13
C GLY A 266 -11.44 -10.52 4.79
N VAL A 267 -11.13 -9.51 3.98
CA VAL A 267 -10.91 -8.13 4.45
C VAL A 267 -12.11 -7.53 5.17
N ALA A 268 -13.32 -7.75 4.68
CA ALA A 268 -14.53 -7.19 5.30
C ALA A 268 -14.83 -7.83 6.66
N GLU A 269 -14.71 -9.15 6.76
CA GLU A 269 -14.91 -9.86 8.04
C GLU A 269 -13.80 -9.52 9.04
N LEU A 270 -12.57 -9.39 8.59
CA LEU A 270 -11.44 -8.97 9.42
C LEU A 270 -11.66 -7.57 9.98
N LEU A 271 -12.15 -6.64 9.15
CA LEU A 271 -12.50 -5.29 9.55
C LEU A 271 -13.63 -5.30 10.60
N PHE A 272 -14.68 -6.07 10.38
CA PHE A 272 -15.76 -6.23 11.33
C PHE A 272 -15.27 -6.77 12.68
N ASN A 273 -14.47 -7.84 12.66
CA ASN A 273 -13.92 -8.46 13.87
C ASN A 273 -12.99 -7.50 14.62
N THR A 274 -12.23 -6.69 13.90
CA THR A 274 -11.34 -5.66 14.47
C THR A 274 -12.15 -4.61 15.24
N ILE A 275 -13.22 -4.09 14.65
CA ILE A 275 -14.07 -3.08 15.30
C ILE A 275 -14.79 -3.69 16.50
N GLN A 276 -15.27 -4.94 16.38
CA GLN A 276 -15.94 -5.62 17.50
C GLN A 276 -15.00 -5.97 18.66
N ALA A 277 -13.71 -6.09 18.41
CA ALA A 277 -12.71 -6.28 19.46
C ALA A 277 -12.34 -4.98 20.21
N ALA A 278 -12.74 -3.82 19.68
CA ALA A 278 -12.55 -2.53 20.35
C ALA A 278 -13.55 -2.33 21.50
N ASP A 279 -13.22 -1.37 22.36
CA ASP A 279 -14.13 -0.97 23.43
C ASP A 279 -15.47 -0.51 22.88
N ILE A 280 -16.54 -0.84 23.57
CA ILE A 280 -17.91 -0.62 23.10
C ILE A 280 -18.19 0.87 22.81
N ASP A 281 -17.60 1.76 23.60
CA ASP A 281 -17.84 3.19 23.53
C ASP A 281 -17.27 3.83 22.25
N ILE A 282 -16.22 3.24 21.67
CA ILE A 282 -15.54 3.75 20.47
C ILE A 282 -15.96 3.05 19.18
N ARG A 283 -16.66 1.90 19.25
CA ARG A 283 -17.09 1.14 18.06
C ARG A 283 -17.93 1.98 17.11
N SER A 284 -18.84 2.78 17.63
CA SER A 284 -19.71 3.65 16.82
C SER A 284 -18.92 4.64 16.00
N ASP A 285 -17.86 5.20 16.56
CA ASP A 285 -17.00 6.17 15.86
C ASP A 285 -16.16 5.49 14.79
N PHE A 286 -15.70 4.28 15.05
CA PHE A 286 -15.00 3.47 14.06
C PHE A 286 -15.88 3.11 12.86
N TYR A 287 -17.14 2.71 13.07
CA TYR A 287 -18.06 2.44 11.96
C TYR A 287 -18.38 3.67 11.13
N LYS A 288 -18.41 4.86 11.73
CA LYS A 288 -18.65 6.12 11.02
C LYS A 288 -17.48 6.62 10.19
N HIS A 289 -16.26 6.13 10.48
CA HIS A 289 -15.02 6.58 9.87
C HIS A 289 -14.14 5.40 9.47
N ILE A 290 -14.59 4.64 8.50
CA ILE A 290 -13.79 3.61 7.83
C ILE A 290 -13.19 4.25 6.60
N VAL A 291 -11.86 4.36 6.55
CA VAL A 291 -11.13 5.04 5.47
C VAL A 291 -10.34 4.02 4.68
N LEU A 292 -10.58 3.99 3.38
CA LEU A 292 -9.83 3.15 2.46
C LEU A 292 -8.58 3.87 1.97
N SER A 293 -7.46 3.16 1.94
CA SER A 293 -6.17 3.64 1.48
C SER A 293 -5.43 2.56 0.68
N GLY A 294 -4.51 3.01 -0.15
CA GLY A 294 -3.68 2.12 -0.96
C GLY A 294 -4.25 1.80 -2.34
N GLY A 295 -3.36 1.41 -3.25
CA GLY A 295 -3.71 1.13 -4.65
C GLY A 295 -4.69 -0.01 -4.85
N SER A 296 -4.61 -1.04 -4.01
CA SER A 296 -5.50 -2.22 -4.09
C SER A 296 -6.90 -1.98 -3.51
N THR A 297 -7.18 -0.79 -2.98
CA THR A 297 -8.54 -0.37 -2.64
C THR A 297 -9.27 0.33 -3.80
N MET A 298 -8.55 0.59 -4.91
CA MET A 298 -9.06 1.35 -6.05
C MET A 298 -10.00 0.55 -6.97
N TYR A 299 -10.17 -0.73 -6.75
CA TYR A 299 -11.11 -1.53 -7.56
C TYR A 299 -12.51 -0.92 -7.52
N PRO A 300 -13.13 -0.71 -8.68
CA PRO A 300 -14.55 -0.33 -8.74
C PRO A 300 -15.41 -1.31 -7.97
N GLY A 301 -16.36 -0.82 -7.17
CA GLY A 301 -17.27 -1.65 -6.38
C GLY A 301 -16.74 -2.12 -5.03
N LEU A 302 -15.44 -1.94 -4.71
CA LEU A 302 -14.87 -2.39 -3.44
C LEU A 302 -15.52 -1.70 -2.23
N PRO A 303 -15.70 -0.36 -2.19
CA PRO A 303 -16.35 0.29 -1.05
C PRO A 303 -17.76 -0.23 -0.78
N SER A 304 -18.56 -0.37 -1.83
CA SER A 304 -19.94 -0.86 -1.73
C SER A 304 -20.02 -2.31 -1.25
N ARG A 305 -19.09 -3.16 -1.70
CA ARG A 305 -19.02 -4.56 -1.27
C ARG A 305 -18.63 -4.65 0.21
N VAL A 306 -17.64 -3.89 0.65
CA VAL A 306 -17.22 -3.86 2.07
C VAL A 306 -18.37 -3.40 2.96
N GLU A 307 -19.09 -2.34 2.57
CA GLU A 307 -20.25 -1.86 3.32
C GLU A 307 -21.33 -2.92 3.43
N ARG A 308 -21.65 -3.58 2.33
CA ARG A 308 -22.65 -4.67 2.31
C ARG A 308 -22.26 -5.82 3.22
N GLU A 309 -21.03 -6.30 3.12
CA GLU A 309 -20.52 -7.40 3.94
C GLU A 309 -20.59 -7.08 5.44
N ILE A 310 -20.16 -5.86 5.81
CA ILE A 310 -20.20 -5.42 7.22
C ILE A 310 -21.63 -5.30 7.72
N LYS A 311 -22.56 -4.74 6.94
CA LYS A 311 -23.99 -4.66 7.31
C LYS A 311 -24.58 -6.04 7.52
N GLN A 312 -24.23 -7.00 6.68
CA GLN A 312 -24.71 -8.38 6.82
C GLN A 312 -24.15 -9.05 8.08
N LEU A 313 -22.85 -8.93 8.32
CA LEU A 313 -22.21 -9.46 9.53
C LEU A 313 -22.77 -8.82 10.81
N TYR A 314 -23.02 -7.53 10.78
CA TYR A 314 -23.64 -6.80 11.89
C TYR A 314 -25.07 -7.27 12.17
N LEU A 315 -25.86 -7.44 11.10
CA LEU A 315 -27.22 -7.99 11.21
C LEU A 315 -27.23 -9.39 11.81
N GLU A 316 -26.36 -10.26 11.35
CA GLU A 316 -26.30 -11.66 11.79
C GLU A 316 -25.72 -11.80 13.20
N ARG A 317 -24.59 -11.18 13.48
CA ARG A 317 -23.80 -11.42 14.71
C ARG A 317 -24.19 -10.50 15.87
N VAL A 318 -24.56 -9.25 15.59
CA VAL A 318 -24.92 -8.25 16.62
C VAL A 318 -26.41 -8.14 16.81
N LEU A 319 -27.15 -7.94 15.73
CA LEU A 319 -28.60 -7.71 15.77
C LEU A 319 -29.43 -9.00 15.74
N LYS A 320 -28.79 -10.17 15.57
CA LYS A 320 -29.46 -11.48 15.55
C LYS A 320 -30.63 -11.56 14.56
N GLY A 321 -30.54 -10.88 13.43
CA GLY A 321 -31.53 -10.86 12.36
C GLY A 321 -32.60 -9.74 12.46
N ASP A 322 -32.50 -8.83 13.43
CA ASP A 322 -33.40 -7.68 13.50
C ASP A 322 -33.12 -6.63 12.42
N THR A 323 -33.82 -6.76 11.31
CA THR A 323 -33.69 -5.82 10.15
C THR A 323 -34.19 -4.43 10.48
N LYS A 324 -35.09 -4.23 11.44
CA LYS A 324 -35.55 -2.89 11.84
C LYS A 324 -34.47 -2.14 12.60
N ALA A 325 -33.71 -2.84 13.44
CA ALA A 325 -32.57 -2.26 14.13
C ALA A 325 -31.43 -1.91 13.17
N LEU A 326 -31.26 -2.63 12.06
CA LEU A 326 -30.25 -2.34 11.04
C LEU A 326 -30.41 -0.95 10.42
N SER A 327 -31.63 -0.43 10.31
CA SER A 327 -31.86 0.92 9.78
C SER A 327 -31.26 2.03 10.64
N ARG A 328 -30.97 1.75 11.92
CA ARG A 328 -30.32 2.67 12.87
C ARG A 328 -28.81 2.55 12.87
N PHE A 329 -28.28 1.49 12.25
CA PHE A 329 -26.84 1.28 12.17
C PHE A 329 -26.21 2.27 11.19
N LYS A 330 -25.33 3.12 11.72
CA LYS A 330 -24.62 4.12 10.93
C LYS A 330 -23.23 3.61 10.59
N ILE A 331 -23.01 3.35 9.32
CA ILE A 331 -21.71 3.00 8.76
C ILE A 331 -21.38 3.98 7.63
N ARG A 332 -20.12 4.40 7.56
CA ARG A 332 -19.62 5.20 6.46
C ARG A 332 -18.26 4.70 6.06
N ILE A 333 -18.12 4.43 4.77
CA ILE A 333 -16.84 4.09 4.14
C ILE A 333 -16.41 5.28 3.30
N GLU A 334 -15.26 5.84 3.67
CA GLU A 334 -14.66 6.96 2.97
C GLU A 334 -13.66 6.41 1.94
N ASP A 335 -13.91 6.75 0.68
CA ASP A 335 -13.15 6.30 -0.48
C ASP A 335 -12.65 7.49 -1.32
N PRO A 336 -11.79 8.36 -0.76
CA PRO A 336 -11.33 9.55 -1.45
C PRO A 336 -10.70 9.20 -2.80
N PRO A 337 -10.91 10.01 -3.85
CA PRO A 337 -10.41 9.69 -5.20
C PRO A 337 -8.88 9.67 -5.27
N ARG A 338 -8.20 10.38 -4.36
CA ARG A 338 -6.73 10.43 -4.27
C ARG A 338 -6.14 9.48 -3.23
N ARG A 339 -6.87 8.43 -2.82
CA ARG A 339 -6.45 7.53 -1.73
C ARG A 339 -5.15 6.77 -2.00
N LYS A 340 -4.69 6.67 -3.24
CA LYS A 340 -3.34 6.19 -3.56
C LYS A 340 -2.22 7.03 -2.94
N HIS A 341 -2.46 8.32 -2.70
CA HIS A 341 -1.46 9.30 -2.29
C HIS A 341 -1.72 9.89 -0.90
N MET A 342 -2.75 9.41 -0.21
CA MET A 342 -3.17 9.98 1.08
C MET A 342 -2.09 9.92 2.15
N VAL A 343 -1.31 8.86 2.21
CA VAL A 343 -0.19 8.74 3.15
C VAL A 343 0.82 9.86 2.93
N PHE A 344 1.18 10.13 1.67
CA PHE A 344 2.07 11.25 1.35
C PHE A 344 1.43 12.59 1.73
N MET A 345 0.18 12.80 1.35
CA MET A 345 -0.54 14.07 1.63
C MET A 345 -0.62 14.34 3.13
N GLY A 346 -0.98 13.33 3.94
CA GLY A 346 -1.01 13.43 5.40
C GLY A 346 0.37 13.73 5.98
N GLY A 347 1.41 13.09 5.46
CA GLY A 347 2.80 13.35 5.85
C GLY A 347 3.26 14.76 5.51
N ALA A 348 2.93 15.26 4.32
CA ALA A 348 3.27 16.61 3.90
C ALA A 348 2.60 17.69 4.76
N VAL A 349 1.32 17.47 5.11
CA VAL A 349 0.57 18.35 6.02
C VAL A 349 1.19 18.35 7.42
N LEU A 350 1.44 17.15 7.98
CA LEU A 350 2.04 17.02 9.31
C LEU A 350 3.42 17.66 9.36
N ALA A 351 4.28 17.39 8.38
CA ALA A 351 5.61 17.98 8.30
C ALA A 351 5.58 19.51 8.23
N ASN A 352 4.62 20.07 7.47
CA ASN A 352 4.47 21.53 7.37
C ASN A 352 3.99 22.17 8.68
N ILE A 353 3.06 21.53 9.38
CA ILE A 353 2.58 22.02 10.69
C ILE A 353 3.69 21.95 11.74
N MET A 354 4.50 20.89 11.68
CA MET A 354 5.50 20.60 12.71
C MET A 354 6.92 21.11 12.36
N LYS A 355 7.12 21.77 11.22
CA LYS A 355 8.45 22.18 10.74
C LYS A 355 9.26 22.98 11.74
N ASP A 356 8.61 23.88 12.49
CA ASP A 356 9.25 24.79 13.44
C ASP A 356 9.28 24.26 14.89
N LYS A 357 8.68 23.08 15.14
CA LYS A 357 8.68 22.45 16.47
C LYS A 357 9.85 21.48 16.59
N GLU A 358 10.98 21.97 17.12
CA GLU A 358 12.18 21.13 17.30
C GLU A 358 11.95 19.88 18.17
N SER A 359 11.09 19.97 19.17
CA SER A 359 10.77 18.85 20.07
C SER A 359 10.03 17.69 19.38
N PHE A 360 9.42 17.95 18.21
CA PHE A 360 8.74 16.93 17.40
C PHE A 360 9.74 16.04 16.67
N TRP A 361 10.83 16.62 16.19
CA TRP A 361 11.82 15.93 15.40
C TRP A 361 12.86 15.23 16.27
N LEU A 362 13.26 14.08 15.82
CA LEU A 362 14.44 13.41 16.34
C LEU A 362 15.65 14.11 15.75
N SER A 363 16.42 14.83 16.55
CA SER A 363 17.57 15.57 16.07
C SER A 363 18.81 14.67 15.92
N ARG A 364 19.67 15.01 14.95
CA ARG A 364 20.97 14.35 14.81
C ARG A 364 21.84 14.50 16.05
N ALA A 365 21.75 15.64 16.73
CA ALA A 365 22.49 15.87 17.96
C ALA A 365 22.07 14.91 19.08
N ASP A 366 20.76 14.72 19.29
CA ASP A 366 20.23 13.73 20.24
C ASP A 366 20.67 12.30 19.88
N TYR A 367 20.71 11.97 18.59
CA TYR A 367 21.16 10.66 18.14
C TYR A 367 22.64 10.43 18.42
N LEU A 368 23.49 11.40 18.17
CA LEU A 368 24.94 11.31 18.46
C LEU A 368 25.23 11.18 19.97
N GLU A 369 24.38 11.78 20.81
CA GLU A 369 24.52 11.70 22.26
C GLU A 369 23.97 10.37 22.84
N LYS A 370 22.79 9.93 22.39
CA LYS A 370 22.02 8.83 23.00
C LYS A 370 21.98 7.54 22.17
N GLY A 371 22.52 7.59 20.95
CA GLY A 371 22.44 6.47 20.02
C GLY A 371 20.99 6.09 19.71
N LEU A 372 20.73 4.81 19.51
CA LEU A 372 19.40 4.27 19.21
C LEU A 372 18.37 4.44 20.35
N GLY A 373 18.78 4.76 21.58
CA GLY A 373 17.87 5.06 22.70
C GLY A 373 16.97 6.28 22.45
N VAL A 374 17.33 7.10 21.47
CA VAL A 374 16.53 8.24 21.02
C VAL A 374 15.18 7.81 20.41
N LEU A 375 15.06 6.57 19.93
CA LEU A 375 13.83 6.02 19.35
C LEU A 375 12.68 5.89 20.34
N ASP A 376 12.98 5.86 21.64
CA ASP A 376 11.95 5.87 22.69
C ASP A 376 11.06 7.13 22.63
N LYS A 377 11.57 8.22 22.02
CA LYS A 377 10.76 9.42 21.75
C LYS A 377 9.76 9.25 20.60
N LEU A 378 10.06 8.40 19.61
CA LEU A 378 9.20 8.15 18.44
C LEU A 378 8.12 7.09 18.69
N GLY A 379 8.36 6.20 19.63
CA GLY A 379 7.37 5.28 20.13
C GLY A 379 6.55 5.97 21.20
N GLY A 380 5.33 6.41 20.91
CA GLY A 380 4.36 6.57 21.97
C GLY A 380 4.43 5.29 22.83
N LYS A 381 4.65 5.44 24.12
CA LYS A 381 4.88 4.35 25.07
C LYS A 381 3.97 3.17 24.75
N THR A 382 4.55 2.11 24.18
CA THR A 382 3.95 0.78 24.22
C THR A 382 3.98 0.33 25.68
N HIS A 383 2.92 0.62 26.39
CA HIS A 383 2.57 -0.07 27.64
C HIS A 383 1.61 -1.19 27.30
#